data_078167dd7aec5aebf7eb49664b53ef28
#
_entry.id   078167dd7aec5aebf7eb49664b53ef28
#
_cell.length_a   1.000
_cell.length_b   1.000
_cell.length_c   1.000
_cell.angle_alpha   90.00
_cell.angle_beta   90.00
_cell.angle_gamma   90.00
#
_symmetry.space_group_name_H-M   'P 1'
#
loop_
_entity.id
_entity.type
_entity.pdbx_description
1 polymer ?
#
loop_
_entity_poly.entity_id
_entity_poly.type
_entity_poly.pdbx_seq_one_letter_code
_entity_poly.pdbx_strand_id
1 'polypeptide(L)'
;MVFSAFPRSGPPPRFRDYADYAEVVGQLERSGCIADYTHIWWDIRLHPRLGTVEVRICDAATRVEDAVAIAAYCQAVVKQLCERYEAGEEIPSYHRILTSENKWLTARYGLEASVMDLATRRRNRVPVARVIRRTVAEITPHARELGSERELEGILEILARGSSADRQLQIYNSNRDIVEVAREIADATETLPVSV
;
A
#
# COMPACT_ATOMS: atom_id res chain seq x y z
N MET A 1 0.70 11.67 -5.40
CA MET A 1 0.81 12.87 -4.53
C MET A 1 -0.22 13.96 -4.85
N VAL A 2 -0.76 14.05 -6.07
CA VAL A 2 -1.77 15.06 -6.46
C VAL A 2 -3.00 15.02 -5.52
N PHE A 3 -3.51 13.84 -5.20
CA PHE A 3 -4.65 13.68 -4.28
C PHE A 3 -4.40 14.13 -2.84
N SER A 4 -3.14 14.30 -2.42
CA SER A 4 -2.84 14.78 -1.06
C SER A 4 -3.27 16.23 -0.80
N ALA A 5 -3.58 16.99 -1.85
CA ALA A 5 -4.13 18.34 -1.75
C ALA A 5 -5.62 18.35 -1.33
N PHE A 6 -6.33 17.22 -1.44
CA PHE A 6 -7.74 17.14 -1.07
C PHE A 6 -7.91 16.81 0.42
N PRO A 7 -8.91 17.41 1.11
CA PRO A 7 -9.03 17.32 2.57
C PRO A 7 -9.29 15.91 3.11
N ARG A 8 -9.81 15.00 2.30
CA ARG A 8 -10.17 13.63 2.68
C ARG A 8 -9.25 12.58 2.07
N SER A 9 -7.96 12.89 1.93
CA SER A 9 -6.95 12.01 1.32
C SER A 9 -5.80 11.70 2.29
N GLY A 10 -4.94 10.76 1.89
CA GLY A 10 -3.77 10.35 2.65
C GLY A 10 -4.07 9.31 3.75
N PRO A 11 -3.17 9.12 4.71
CA PRO A 11 -3.40 8.18 5.81
C PRO A 11 -4.69 8.50 6.55
N PRO A 12 -5.56 7.51 6.85
CA PRO A 12 -6.79 7.75 7.58
C PRO A 12 -6.49 8.31 8.99
N PRO A 13 -7.41 9.08 9.59
CA PRO A 13 -7.35 9.38 11.01
C PRO A 13 -7.55 8.09 11.83
N ARG A 14 -7.15 8.14 13.09
CA ARG A 14 -7.45 7.04 14.01
C ARG A 14 -8.89 7.18 14.50
N PHE A 15 -9.63 6.08 14.42
CA PHE A 15 -10.93 5.91 15.03
C PHE A 15 -10.82 4.99 16.24
N ARG A 16 -11.67 5.19 17.26
CA ARG A 16 -11.75 4.33 18.44
C ARG A 16 -12.34 2.98 18.08
N ASP A 17 -13.37 3.01 17.25
CA ASP A 17 -14.13 1.86 16.80
C ASP A 17 -14.92 2.20 15.53
N TYR A 18 -15.72 1.26 15.04
CA TYR A 18 -16.54 1.47 13.85
C TYR A 18 -17.64 2.53 14.08
N ALA A 19 -18.17 2.66 15.29
CA ALA A 19 -19.21 3.66 15.59
C ALA A 19 -18.64 5.08 15.47
N ASP A 20 -17.41 5.31 15.95
CA ASP A 20 -16.69 6.58 15.79
C ASP A 20 -16.44 6.91 14.32
N TYR A 21 -16.03 5.92 13.52
CA TYR A 21 -15.90 6.08 12.06
C TYR A 21 -17.25 6.46 11.41
N ALA A 22 -18.30 5.70 11.70
CA ALA A 22 -19.63 5.90 11.12
C ALA A 22 -20.22 7.27 11.48
N GLU A 23 -19.99 7.74 12.73
CA GLU A 23 -20.43 9.07 13.15
C GLU A 23 -19.75 10.19 12.37
N VAL A 24 -18.40 10.13 12.22
CA VAL A 24 -17.65 11.14 11.45
C VAL A 24 -18.06 11.15 9.97
N VAL A 25 -18.19 9.99 9.35
CA VAL A 25 -18.62 9.88 7.95
C VAL A 25 -20.07 10.38 7.80
N GLY A 26 -20.97 9.97 8.71
CA GLY A 26 -22.35 10.45 8.71
C GLY A 26 -22.48 11.96 8.91
N GLN A 27 -21.60 12.60 9.69
CA GLN A 27 -21.56 14.06 9.80
C GLN A 27 -21.20 14.73 8.47
N LEU A 28 -20.21 14.18 7.74
CA LEU A 28 -19.82 14.70 6.42
C LEU A 28 -20.96 14.55 5.39
N GLU A 29 -21.70 13.45 5.43
CA GLU A 29 -22.85 13.18 4.57
C GLU A 29 -24.02 14.14 4.93
N ARG A 30 -24.42 14.21 6.20
CA ARG A 30 -25.50 15.07 6.67
C ARG A 30 -25.23 16.56 6.41
N SER A 31 -23.97 16.98 6.44
CA SER A 31 -23.59 18.38 6.13
C SER A 31 -23.51 18.69 4.63
N GLY A 32 -23.68 17.67 3.77
CA GLY A 32 -23.55 17.81 2.32
C GLY A 32 -22.12 18.01 1.81
N CYS A 33 -21.11 17.79 2.67
CA CYS A 33 -19.71 17.85 2.27
C CYS A 33 -19.30 16.70 1.35
N ILE A 34 -19.99 15.56 1.46
CA ILE A 34 -19.85 14.39 0.60
C ILE A 34 -21.23 13.81 0.30
N ALA A 35 -21.39 13.14 -0.86
CA ALA A 35 -22.62 12.43 -1.16
C ALA A 35 -22.70 11.10 -0.41
N ASP A 36 -21.57 10.40 -0.28
CA ASP A 36 -21.41 9.16 0.46
C ASP A 36 -19.93 8.89 0.78
N TYR A 37 -19.65 7.79 1.51
CA TYR A 37 -18.30 7.39 1.92
C TYR A 37 -17.34 7.19 0.73
N THR A 38 -17.78 7.03 -0.52
CA THR A 38 -16.90 6.86 -1.68
C THR A 38 -16.09 8.13 -2.00
N HIS A 39 -16.53 9.28 -1.49
CA HIS A 39 -15.82 10.56 -1.58
C HIS A 39 -14.70 10.71 -0.53
N ILE A 40 -14.41 9.66 0.23
CA ILE A 40 -13.27 9.58 1.15
C ILE A 40 -12.13 8.86 0.42
N TRP A 41 -11.03 9.58 0.20
CA TRP A 41 -9.87 9.07 -0.56
C TRP A 41 -8.68 8.75 0.35
N TRP A 42 -8.96 8.22 1.54
CA TRP A 42 -7.87 7.74 2.40
C TRP A 42 -7.13 6.57 1.77
N ASP A 43 -5.88 6.41 2.18
CA ASP A 43 -4.99 5.32 1.73
C ASP A 43 -5.55 3.93 2.00
N ILE A 44 -6.37 3.81 3.04
CA ILE A 44 -7.16 2.63 3.39
C ILE A 44 -8.58 3.12 3.68
N ARG A 45 -9.56 2.49 3.07
CA ARG A 45 -10.97 2.86 3.20
C ARG A 45 -11.82 1.65 3.57
N LEU A 46 -12.70 1.83 4.55
CA LEU A 46 -13.76 0.85 4.82
C LEU A 46 -14.82 0.93 3.73
N HIS A 47 -15.33 -0.23 3.32
CA HIS A 47 -16.47 -0.36 2.42
C HIS A 47 -17.67 -0.94 3.18
N PRO A 48 -18.49 -0.11 3.87
CA PRO A 48 -19.51 -0.58 4.82
C PRO A 48 -20.54 -1.51 4.19
N ARG A 49 -20.92 -1.27 2.92
CA ARG A 49 -21.92 -2.10 2.21
C ARG A 49 -21.46 -3.52 1.91
N LEU A 50 -20.15 -3.71 1.76
CA LEU A 50 -19.55 -5.02 1.44
C LEU A 50 -18.90 -5.66 2.67
N GLY A 51 -18.75 -4.94 3.78
CA GLY A 51 -18.01 -5.41 4.94
C GLY A 51 -16.52 -5.65 4.66
N THR A 52 -15.92 -4.86 3.76
CA THR A 52 -14.53 -5.06 3.31
C THR A 52 -13.67 -3.83 3.60
N VAL A 53 -12.36 -4.03 3.52
CA VAL A 53 -11.35 -2.98 3.57
C VAL A 53 -10.72 -2.83 2.18
N GLU A 54 -10.68 -1.62 1.67
CA GLU A 54 -10.04 -1.28 0.40
C GLU A 54 -8.67 -0.66 0.67
N VAL A 55 -7.62 -1.24 0.13
CA VAL A 55 -6.26 -0.70 0.17
C VAL A 55 -6.03 0.14 -1.08
N ARG A 56 -5.91 1.46 -0.91
CA ARG A 56 -5.86 2.44 -2.01
C ARG A 56 -4.49 3.08 -2.21
N ILE A 57 -3.57 2.88 -1.28
CA ILE A 57 -2.25 3.52 -1.30
C ILE A 57 -1.38 3.05 -2.47
N CYS A 58 -1.62 1.84 -2.97
CA CYS A 58 -0.82 1.25 -4.03
C CYS A 58 -0.97 2.02 -5.34
N ASP A 59 0.14 2.22 -6.05
CA ASP A 59 0.12 2.71 -7.42
C ASP A 59 -0.25 1.59 -8.40
N ALA A 60 -0.61 1.95 -9.62
CA ALA A 60 -0.87 0.98 -10.68
C ALA A 60 0.43 0.22 -11.02
N ALA A 61 0.41 -1.09 -10.87
CA ALA A 61 1.51 -1.93 -11.27
C ALA A 61 1.50 -2.13 -12.79
N THR A 62 2.66 -1.98 -13.44
CA THR A 62 2.79 -2.22 -14.88
C THR A 62 2.64 -3.72 -15.22
N ARG A 63 3.12 -4.58 -14.33
CA ARG A 63 3.06 -6.04 -14.48
C ARG A 63 1.97 -6.64 -13.60
N VAL A 64 1.25 -7.61 -14.14
CA VAL A 64 0.18 -8.31 -13.39
C VAL A 64 0.76 -9.06 -12.19
N GLU A 65 1.92 -9.68 -12.34
CA GLU A 65 2.59 -10.40 -11.26
C GLU A 65 2.90 -9.49 -10.07
N ASP A 66 3.27 -8.23 -10.33
CA ASP A 66 3.51 -7.25 -9.27
C ASP A 66 2.22 -6.86 -8.55
N ALA A 67 1.13 -6.70 -9.30
CA ALA A 67 -0.18 -6.43 -8.71
C ALA A 67 -0.64 -7.59 -7.82
N VAL A 68 -0.44 -8.83 -8.28
CA VAL A 68 -0.77 -10.06 -7.52
C VAL A 68 0.09 -10.18 -6.27
N ALA A 69 1.40 -9.91 -6.37
CA ALA A 69 2.30 -9.91 -5.22
C ALA A 69 1.90 -8.88 -4.17
N ILE A 70 1.54 -7.66 -4.58
CA ILE A 70 1.06 -6.60 -3.70
C ILE A 70 -0.27 -6.99 -3.05
N ALA A 71 -1.19 -7.62 -3.79
CA ALA A 71 -2.45 -8.11 -3.25
C ALA A 71 -2.23 -9.19 -2.19
N ALA A 72 -1.36 -10.17 -2.44
CA ALA A 72 -0.98 -11.21 -1.48
C ALA A 72 -0.36 -10.61 -0.22
N TYR A 73 0.53 -9.62 -0.37
CA TYR A 73 1.11 -8.89 0.75
C TYR A 73 0.04 -8.20 1.59
N CYS A 74 -0.87 -7.44 0.97
CA CYS A 74 -1.95 -6.74 1.67
C CYS A 74 -2.87 -7.73 2.41
N GLN A 75 -3.24 -8.82 1.76
CA GLN A 75 -4.11 -9.84 2.32
C GLN A 75 -3.47 -10.51 3.55
N ALA A 76 -2.19 -10.89 3.46
CA ALA A 76 -1.47 -11.51 4.56
C ALA A 76 -1.27 -10.55 5.76
N VAL A 77 -1.02 -9.25 5.50
CA VAL A 77 -0.96 -8.22 6.57
C VAL A 77 -2.33 -8.08 7.25
N VAL A 78 -3.41 -8.02 6.49
CA VAL A 78 -4.76 -7.92 7.06
C VAL A 78 -5.07 -9.13 7.92
N LYS A 79 -4.78 -10.36 7.44
CA LYS A 79 -4.96 -11.59 8.22
C LYS A 79 -4.18 -11.54 9.54
N GLN A 80 -2.89 -11.19 9.49
CA GLN A 80 -2.07 -11.03 10.70
C GLN A 80 -2.69 -10.05 11.69
N LEU A 81 -3.15 -8.90 11.21
CA LEU A 81 -3.77 -7.89 12.08
C LEU A 81 -5.09 -8.36 12.69
N CYS A 82 -5.92 -9.10 11.93
CA CYS A 82 -7.15 -9.70 12.45
C CYS A 82 -6.86 -10.69 13.57
N GLU A 83 -5.91 -11.60 13.38
CA GLU A 83 -5.53 -12.60 14.40
C GLU A 83 -4.99 -11.94 15.66
N ARG A 84 -4.13 -10.94 15.52
CA ARG A 84 -3.63 -10.17 16.66
C ARG A 84 -4.74 -9.46 17.41
N TYR A 85 -5.70 -8.87 16.67
CA TYR A 85 -6.87 -8.23 17.27
C TYR A 85 -7.74 -9.23 18.03
N GLU A 86 -8.02 -10.39 17.45
CA GLU A 86 -8.79 -11.47 18.07
C GLU A 86 -8.09 -12.06 19.31
N ALA A 87 -6.75 -12.10 19.29
CA ALA A 87 -5.94 -12.48 20.44
C ALA A 87 -5.89 -11.42 21.56
N GLY A 88 -6.52 -10.25 21.36
CA GLY A 88 -6.51 -9.14 22.30
C GLY A 88 -5.18 -8.42 22.41
N GLU A 89 -4.32 -8.55 21.39
CA GLU A 89 -3.04 -7.84 21.35
C GLU A 89 -3.24 -6.35 21.07
N GLU A 90 -2.42 -5.51 21.70
CA GLU A 90 -2.36 -4.10 21.36
C GLU A 90 -1.72 -3.90 19.98
N ILE A 91 -2.51 -3.44 19.02
CA ILE A 91 -2.02 -3.11 17.68
C ILE A 91 -1.41 -1.70 17.71
N PRO A 92 -0.09 -1.56 17.44
CA PRO A 92 0.58 -0.28 17.48
C PRO A 92 -0.09 0.75 16.54
N SER A 93 -0.37 1.92 17.06
CA SER A 93 -0.86 3.05 16.30
C SER A 93 0.15 4.19 16.34
N TYR A 94 0.43 4.77 15.19
CA TYR A 94 1.43 5.82 15.05
C TYR A 94 0.78 7.17 14.72
N HIS A 95 1.42 8.23 15.17
CA HIS A 95 0.95 9.57 14.86
C HIS A 95 0.95 9.79 13.33
N ARG A 96 -0.16 10.33 12.80
CA ARG A 96 -0.39 10.51 11.35
C ARG A 96 0.76 11.23 10.64
N ILE A 97 1.41 12.20 11.30
CA ILE A 97 2.54 12.94 10.70
C ILE A 97 3.72 12.02 10.39
N LEU A 98 4.00 11.01 11.24
CA LEU A 98 5.12 10.07 11.03
C LEU A 98 4.85 9.14 9.85
N THR A 99 3.61 8.66 9.72
CA THR A 99 3.21 7.82 8.57
C THR A 99 3.16 8.63 7.28
N SER A 100 2.70 9.90 7.34
CA SER A 100 2.71 10.80 6.19
C SER A 100 4.12 11.11 5.71
N GLU A 101 5.07 11.32 6.63
CA GLU A 101 6.49 11.55 6.28
C GLU A 101 7.09 10.32 5.61
N ASN A 102 6.89 9.12 6.15
CA ASN A 102 7.35 7.88 5.53
C ASN A 102 6.73 7.69 4.13
N LYS A 103 5.44 7.97 3.98
CA LYS A 103 4.75 7.92 2.68
C LYS A 103 5.38 8.89 1.68
N TRP A 104 5.68 10.13 2.12
CA TRP A 104 6.33 11.11 1.26
C TRP A 104 7.73 10.65 0.83
N LEU A 105 8.53 10.14 1.77
CA LEU A 105 9.87 9.62 1.49
C LEU A 105 9.84 8.49 0.45
N THR A 106 8.92 7.53 0.60
CA THR A 106 8.78 6.42 -0.35
C THR A 106 8.24 6.87 -1.70
N ALA A 107 7.29 7.81 -1.73
CA ALA A 107 6.77 8.38 -2.98
C ALA A 107 7.85 9.19 -3.74
N ARG A 108 8.80 9.79 -3.03
CA ARG A 108 9.87 10.62 -3.61
C ARG A 108 11.07 9.81 -4.06
N TYR A 109 11.44 8.76 -3.30
CA TYR A 109 12.71 8.05 -3.47
C TYR A 109 12.52 6.57 -3.81
N GLY A 110 11.26 6.08 -3.95
CA GLY A 110 10.98 4.68 -4.30
C GLY A 110 11.67 3.70 -3.36
N LEU A 111 12.27 2.67 -3.92
CA LEU A 111 12.98 1.62 -3.17
C LEU A 111 14.29 2.08 -2.54
N GLU A 112 14.85 3.22 -2.99
CA GLU A 112 16.02 3.85 -2.40
C GLU A 112 15.70 4.65 -1.12
N ALA A 113 14.43 4.75 -0.78
CA ALA A 113 14.01 5.50 0.41
C ALA A 113 14.59 4.92 1.69
N SER A 114 15.00 5.82 2.60
CA SER A 114 15.20 5.51 4.00
C SER A 114 14.04 6.08 4.80
N VAL A 115 13.34 5.22 5.54
CA VAL A 115 12.12 5.54 6.30
C VAL A 115 12.36 5.43 7.79
N MET A 116 11.52 6.07 8.60
CA MET A 116 11.52 5.85 10.04
C MET A 116 10.96 4.44 10.32
N ASP A 117 11.74 3.62 11.01
CA ASP A 117 11.26 2.33 11.49
C ASP A 117 10.37 2.52 12.73
N LEU A 118 9.07 2.64 12.47
CA LEU A 118 8.10 2.91 13.52
C LEU A 118 7.84 1.69 14.43
N ALA A 119 8.20 0.49 13.97
CA ALA A 119 8.04 -0.74 14.75
C ALA A 119 9.11 -0.87 15.84
N THR A 120 10.22 -0.14 15.74
CA THR A 120 11.29 -0.19 16.73
C THR A 120 11.23 1.01 17.68
N ARG A 121 11.64 0.81 18.95
CA ARG A 121 11.69 1.91 19.94
C ARG A 121 12.66 3.03 19.54
N ARG A 122 13.73 2.69 18.83
CA ARG A 122 14.76 3.65 18.40
C ARG A 122 14.29 4.57 17.28
N ARG A 123 13.30 4.14 16.49
CA ARG A 123 12.72 4.89 15.36
C ARG A 123 13.76 5.50 14.41
N ASN A 124 14.91 4.83 14.27
CA ASN A 124 15.97 5.26 13.36
C ASN A 124 15.49 5.13 11.90
N ARG A 125 16.07 5.94 11.03
CA ARG A 125 15.89 5.76 9.58
C ARG A 125 16.62 4.51 9.13
N VAL A 126 15.92 3.68 8.37
CA VAL A 126 16.44 2.44 7.78
C VAL A 126 16.01 2.36 6.31
N PRO A 127 16.76 1.65 5.45
CA PRO A 127 16.32 1.38 4.08
C PRO A 127 14.92 0.76 4.08
N VAL A 128 14.01 1.24 3.22
CA VAL A 128 12.65 0.71 3.10
C VAL A 128 12.65 -0.78 2.77
N ALA A 129 13.60 -1.23 1.95
CA ALA A 129 13.78 -2.65 1.62
C ALA A 129 13.98 -3.54 2.87
N ARG A 130 14.64 -3.03 3.93
CA ARG A 130 14.77 -3.76 5.19
C ARG A 130 13.42 -3.94 5.89
N VAL A 131 12.61 -2.88 5.90
CA VAL A 131 11.26 -2.94 6.49
C VAL A 131 10.40 -3.93 5.73
N ILE A 132 10.40 -3.86 4.39
CA ILE A 132 9.63 -4.77 3.53
C ILE A 132 10.06 -6.22 3.76
N ARG A 133 11.36 -6.54 3.73
CA ARG A 133 11.85 -7.92 3.97
C ARG A 133 11.44 -8.46 5.33
N ARG A 134 11.53 -7.63 6.37
CA ARG A 134 11.07 -8.00 7.71
C ARG A 134 9.58 -8.31 7.71
N THR A 135 8.75 -7.43 7.16
CA THR A 135 7.31 -7.64 7.10
C THR A 135 6.96 -8.89 6.29
N VAL A 136 7.59 -9.13 5.14
CA VAL A 136 7.39 -10.37 4.37
C VAL A 136 7.67 -11.59 5.22
N ALA A 137 8.80 -11.62 5.95
CA ALA A 137 9.13 -12.75 6.84
C ALA A 137 8.07 -12.94 7.94
N GLU A 138 7.56 -11.84 8.52
CA GLU A 138 6.53 -11.87 9.57
C GLU A 138 5.18 -12.38 9.06
N ILE A 139 4.80 -12.06 7.81
CA ILE A 139 3.48 -12.42 7.24
C ILE A 139 3.49 -13.70 6.41
N THR A 140 4.65 -14.29 6.11
CA THR A 140 4.76 -15.54 5.34
C THR A 140 3.90 -16.68 5.90
N PRO A 141 3.82 -16.94 7.22
CA PRO A 141 2.92 -17.96 7.77
C PRO A 141 1.45 -17.70 7.40
N HIS A 142 1.00 -16.45 7.46
CA HIS A 142 -0.37 -16.06 7.15
C HIS A 142 -0.66 -16.19 5.64
N ALA A 143 0.30 -15.86 4.77
CA ALA A 143 0.20 -16.07 3.33
C ALA A 143 0.09 -17.56 2.97
N ARG A 144 0.84 -18.43 3.69
CA ARG A 144 0.76 -19.89 3.53
C ARG A 144 -0.63 -20.43 3.86
N GLU A 145 -1.23 -19.97 4.95
CA GLU A 145 -2.60 -20.36 5.32
C GLU A 145 -3.65 -19.87 4.32
N LEU A 146 -3.39 -18.74 3.65
CA LEU A 146 -4.22 -18.19 2.59
C LEU A 146 -3.98 -18.84 1.22
N GLY A 147 -2.94 -19.69 1.08
CA GLY A 147 -2.56 -20.31 -0.19
C GLY A 147 -1.88 -19.34 -1.16
N SER A 148 -1.34 -18.20 -0.66
CA SER A 148 -0.74 -17.14 -1.47
C SER A 148 0.76 -16.90 -1.15
N GLU A 149 1.44 -17.90 -0.58
CA GLU A 149 2.87 -17.79 -0.23
C GLU A 149 3.75 -17.53 -1.46
N ARG A 150 3.46 -18.22 -2.57
CA ARG A 150 4.20 -18.04 -3.83
C ARG A 150 4.04 -16.62 -4.39
N GLU A 151 2.83 -16.09 -4.37
CA GLU A 151 2.54 -14.74 -4.84
C GLU A 151 3.22 -13.69 -3.95
N LEU A 152 3.29 -13.94 -2.63
CA LEU A 152 4.00 -13.06 -1.70
C LEU A 152 5.51 -12.98 -1.99
N GLU A 153 6.14 -14.06 -2.46
CA GLU A 153 7.56 -14.05 -2.84
C GLU A 153 7.86 -13.02 -3.94
N GLY A 154 6.88 -12.70 -4.80
CA GLY A 154 6.97 -11.66 -5.81
C GLY A 154 7.35 -10.28 -5.24
N ILE A 155 7.07 -10.00 -3.96
CA ILE A 155 7.55 -8.77 -3.29
C ILE A 155 9.09 -8.73 -3.21
N LEU A 156 9.72 -9.87 -2.96
CA LEU A 156 11.19 -9.97 -2.92
C LEU A 156 11.80 -9.84 -4.31
N GLU A 157 11.09 -10.30 -5.34
CA GLU A 157 11.47 -10.11 -6.74
C GLU A 157 11.40 -8.64 -7.14
N ILE A 158 10.34 -7.92 -6.74
CA ILE A 158 10.24 -6.46 -6.95
C ILE A 158 11.42 -5.75 -6.28
N LEU A 159 11.78 -6.13 -5.05
CA LEU A 159 12.94 -5.56 -4.36
C LEU A 159 14.29 -5.86 -5.06
N ALA A 160 14.38 -6.97 -5.79
CA ALA A 160 15.60 -7.38 -6.47
C ALA A 160 15.77 -6.71 -7.84
N ARG A 161 14.68 -6.58 -8.61
CA ARG A 161 14.74 -6.04 -9.99
C ARG A 161 14.39 -4.55 -10.09
N GLY A 162 13.84 -3.95 -9.04
CA GLY A 162 13.29 -2.60 -9.05
C GLY A 162 11.78 -2.57 -9.29
N SER A 163 11.17 -1.45 -8.93
CA SER A 163 9.75 -1.15 -9.12
C SER A 163 9.45 -0.74 -10.57
N SER A 164 8.16 -0.62 -10.91
CA SER A 164 7.71 -0.05 -12.20
C SER A 164 8.26 1.38 -12.41
N ALA A 165 8.35 2.19 -11.36
CA ALA A 165 8.91 3.54 -11.44
C ALA A 165 10.42 3.52 -11.76
N ASP A 166 11.19 2.60 -11.16
CA ASP A 166 12.61 2.45 -11.45
C ASP A 166 12.85 2.07 -12.91
N ARG A 167 12.02 1.15 -13.45
CA ARG A 167 12.05 0.77 -14.86
C ARG A 167 11.74 1.95 -15.78
N GLN A 168 10.68 2.70 -15.51
CA GLN A 168 10.31 3.88 -16.29
C GLN A 168 11.42 4.93 -16.31
N LEU A 169 12.01 5.21 -15.14
CA LEU A 169 13.13 6.13 -15.02
C LEU A 169 14.38 5.63 -15.79
N GLN A 170 14.66 4.34 -15.76
CA GLN A 170 15.77 3.74 -16.50
C GLN A 170 15.59 3.95 -18.01
N ILE A 171 14.40 3.66 -18.55
CA ILE A 171 14.09 3.83 -19.98
C ILE A 171 14.21 5.30 -20.37
N TYR A 172 13.56 6.20 -19.61
CA TYR A 172 13.63 7.63 -19.87
C TYR A 172 15.05 8.19 -19.81
N ASN A 173 15.86 7.76 -18.83
CA ASN A 173 17.24 8.22 -18.71
C ASN A 173 18.15 7.74 -19.84
N SER A 174 17.83 6.62 -20.48
CA SER A 174 18.61 6.06 -21.58
C SER A 174 18.39 6.81 -22.90
N ASN A 175 17.17 7.24 -23.19
CA ASN A 175 16.81 7.81 -24.49
C ASN A 175 16.10 9.18 -24.43
N ARG A 176 15.70 9.64 -23.24
CA ARG A 176 14.94 10.89 -23.03
C ARG A 176 13.63 10.98 -23.80
N ASP A 177 13.05 9.84 -24.17
CA ASP A 177 11.80 9.74 -24.92
C ASP A 177 10.68 9.19 -24.02
N ILE A 178 9.68 10.03 -23.74
CA ILE A 178 8.51 9.65 -22.95
C ILE A 178 7.56 8.72 -23.73
N VAL A 179 7.57 8.77 -25.06
CA VAL A 179 6.76 7.87 -25.89
C VAL A 179 7.30 6.44 -25.79
N GLU A 180 8.60 6.28 -25.73
CA GLU A 180 9.22 4.97 -25.51
C GLU A 180 8.88 4.40 -24.13
N VAL A 181 8.86 5.23 -23.10
CA VAL A 181 8.37 4.82 -21.77
C VAL A 181 6.93 4.31 -21.87
N ALA A 182 6.05 5.02 -22.58
CA ALA A 182 4.65 4.62 -22.75
C ALA A 182 4.50 3.30 -23.51
N ARG A 183 5.31 3.05 -24.55
CA ARG A 183 5.34 1.77 -25.30
C ARG A 183 5.76 0.62 -24.39
N GLU A 184 6.86 0.77 -23.68
CA GLU A 184 7.35 -0.27 -22.75
C GLU A 184 6.35 -0.61 -21.65
N ILE A 185 5.58 0.39 -21.16
CA ILE A 185 4.49 0.14 -20.20
C ILE A 185 3.38 -0.68 -20.86
N ALA A 186 2.97 -0.31 -22.08
CA ALA A 186 1.92 -1.02 -22.82
C ALA A 186 2.34 -2.48 -23.06
N ASP A 187 3.54 -2.70 -23.61
CA ASP A 187 4.08 -4.02 -23.90
C ASP A 187 4.18 -4.88 -22.64
N ALA A 188 4.66 -4.31 -21.53
CA ALA A 188 4.77 -5.04 -20.27
C ALA A 188 3.40 -5.39 -19.64
N THR A 189 2.35 -4.61 -19.96
CA THR A 189 0.99 -4.87 -19.49
C THR A 189 0.29 -5.95 -20.34
N GLU A 190 0.61 -6.00 -21.64
CA GLU A 190 0.01 -6.98 -22.57
C GLU A 190 0.64 -8.37 -22.48
N THR A 191 1.87 -8.48 -21.98
CA THR A 191 2.54 -9.78 -21.77
C THR A 191 1.97 -10.50 -20.55
N LEU A 192 0.70 -10.91 -20.62
CA LEU A 192 0.18 -11.95 -19.75
C LEU A 192 0.79 -13.29 -20.17
N PRO A 193 1.44 -14.05 -19.29
CA PRO A 193 1.68 -15.46 -19.57
C PRO A 193 0.30 -16.15 -19.61
N VAL A 194 -0.22 -16.35 -20.80
CA VAL A 194 -1.34 -17.27 -21.03
C VAL A 194 -0.79 -18.67 -20.78
N SER A 195 -0.83 -19.09 -19.52
CA SER A 195 -0.68 -20.49 -19.14
C SER A 195 -2.03 -20.92 -18.57
N VAL A 196 -2.79 -21.55 -19.44
CA VAL A 196 -3.94 -22.36 -19.07
C VAL A 196 -3.47 -23.60 -18.29
#